data_3304c32e776723b274c07ab87e47a6d2
#
_entry.id   3304c32e776723b274c07ab87e47a6d2
#
_cell.length_a   1.000
_cell.length_b   1.000
_cell.length_c   1.000
_cell.angle_alpha   90.00
_cell.angle_beta   90.00
_cell.angle_gamma   90.00
#
_symmetry.space_group_name_H-M   'P 1'
#
loop_
_entity.id
_entity.type
_entity.pdbx_description
1 polymer ?
#
loop_
_entity_poly.entity_id
_entity_poly.type
_entity_poly.pdbx_seq_one_letter_code
_entity_poly.pdbx_strand_id
1 'polypeptide(L)'
;MRKRHSERGRRCAAATAAVLAALAVGGCNAGGGGTGRPAPASRPAAPESPTAAPTADARAWHKWGLKPLPPAPTPPADKPVKLSADGPVPVLTRIPTSQKVVFITLDDGQEKDPRFIEMMRDLRIPITMFLTDDAIKGDYGYFRHLQGLGNHIQNHTLHHHVMSTLPPAPQKEEVCGDQKTLTTEYGAAPLLFRPPYGVYDTGTKAAVAECGPRAIVLWRESMQIHNMQYQTPDKKLRPGDIILAHFRGPAELKGTTMTQMFAHLLKRIQEQGFTVARLEDYIEAPAG
;
A
#
# COMPACT_ATOMS: atom_id res chain seq x y z
N MET A 1 -16.13 20.87 54.08
CA MET A 1 -15.02 20.42 54.96
C MET A 1 -13.74 20.32 54.11
N ARG A 2 -12.74 21.13 54.51
CA ARG A 2 -11.37 21.17 53.91
C ARG A 2 -10.61 19.90 54.25
N LYS A 3 -9.74 19.41 53.34
CA LYS A 3 -8.37 19.00 53.70
C LYS A 3 -7.48 19.08 52.45
N ARG A 4 -6.48 19.96 52.57
CA ARG A 4 -5.22 20.03 51.78
C ARG A 4 -4.21 19.08 52.42
N HIS A 5 -3.26 18.62 51.64
CA HIS A 5 -1.83 18.33 51.94
C HIS A 5 -1.27 17.48 50.81
N SER A 6 -0.07 17.56 50.31
CA SER A 6 1.09 18.42 50.53
C SER A 6 2.10 17.99 49.42
N GLU A 7 2.83 18.99 48.95
CA GLU A 7 3.99 18.84 48.05
C GLU A 7 5.10 18.07 48.73
N ARG A 8 5.85 17.27 47.96
CA ARG A 8 7.30 17.09 48.16
C ARG A 8 8.00 16.84 46.84
N GLY A 9 8.81 17.83 46.45
CA GLY A 9 9.78 17.73 45.39
C GLY A 9 11.00 16.90 45.82
N ARG A 10 11.66 16.31 44.84
CA ARG A 10 13.09 15.92 44.96
C ARG A 10 13.78 16.25 43.64
N ARG A 11 14.72 17.18 43.78
CA ARG A 11 15.78 17.49 42.80
C ARG A 11 16.94 16.49 43.02
N CYS A 12 17.70 16.23 41.98
CA CYS A 12 19.12 15.83 41.88
C CYS A 12 19.29 15.00 40.61
N ALA A 13 20.31 15.06 39.80
CA ALA A 13 21.51 15.90 39.68
C ALA A 13 22.07 15.58 38.29
N ALA A 14 22.70 16.54 37.67
CA ALA A 14 23.44 16.40 36.42
C ALA A 14 24.76 15.64 36.67
N ALA A 15 25.16 14.81 35.71
CA ALA A 15 26.52 14.27 35.62
C ALA A 15 27.04 14.49 34.20
N THR A 16 27.92 15.44 34.09
CA THR A 16 28.84 15.68 32.98
C THR A 16 29.98 14.66 33.02
N ALA A 17 30.31 14.06 31.90
CA ALA A 17 31.57 13.33 31.73
C ALA A 17 32.25 13.77 30.45
N ALA A 18 33.51 14.16 30.62
CA ALA A 18 34.35 14.85 29.66
C ALA A 18 35.04 13.89 28.67
N VAL A 19 35.40 14.48 27.57
CA VAL A 19 36.17 13.99 26.43
C VAL A 19 37.62 13.74 26.79
N LEU A 20 38.22 12.69 26.23
CA LEU A 20 39.67 12.55 26.09
C LEU A 20 40.00 12.23 24.62
N ALA A 21 40.65 13.19 23.97
CA ALA A 21 41.27 13.05 22.66
C ALA A 21 42.66 12.38 22.83
N ALA A 22 42.97 11.45 21.96
CA ALA A 22 44.33 10.93 21.79
C ALA A 22 44.79 11.19 20.36
N LEU A 23 45.78 12.08 20.27
CA LEU A 23 46.61 12.32 19.09
C LEU A 23 47.73 11.25 19.06
N ALA A 24 47.93 10.61 17.93
CA ALA A 24 49.18 9.90 17.63
C ALA A 24 49.72 10.41 16.28
N VAL A 25 50.94 10.93 16.40
CA VAL A 25 51.79 11.46 15.32
C VAL A 25 52.79 10.37 14.94
N GLY A 26 53.11 10.29 13.64
CA GLY A 26 54.47 9.93 13.26
C GLY A 26 54.63 8.74 12.35
N GLY A 27 55.28 8.98 11.23
CA GLY A 27 55.99 7.95 10.48
C GLY A 27 56.16 8.28 9.00
N CYS A 28 57.08 9.18 8.66
CA CYS A 28 57.60 9.28 7.30
C CYS A 28 58.53 8.06 7.04
N ASN A 29 58.36 7.42 5.92
CA ASN A 29 59.46 6.68 5.28
C ASN A 29 59.47 6.92 3.80
N ALA A 30 60.62 7.39 3.31
CA ALA A 30 60.91 7.68 1.93
C ALA A 30 61.56 6.47 1.23
N GLY A 31 61.28 6.30 -0.04
CA GLY A 31 62.22 5.61 -0.92
C GLY A 31 61.62 4.46 -1.75
N GLY A 32 61.66 4.63 -3.06
CA GLY A 32 61.53 3.52 -4.00
C GLY A 32 60.78 3.87 -5.26
N GLY A 33 61.50 4.35 -6.30
CA GLY A 33 60.95 4.57 -7.64
C GLY A 33 60.54 3.25 -8.29
N GLY A 34 59.34 3.22 -8.81
CA GLY A 34 58.82 2.17 -9.65
C GLY A 34 57.95 2.77 -10.73
N THR A 35 58.39 2.63 -11.98
CA THR A 35 57.63 3.03 -13.17
C THR A 35 56.40 2.16 -13.32
N GLY A 36 55.32 2.61 -12.75
CA GLY A 36 54.00 1.96 -12.84
C GLY A 36 53.18 2.53 -13.99
N ARG A 37 52.87 1.69 -14.97
CA ARG A 37 51.93 1.88 -16.05
C ARG A 37 50.57 2.35 -15.52
N PRO A 38 49.88 3.32 -16.13
CA PRO A 38 48.56 3.75 -15.64
C PRO A 38 47.56 2.62 -15.77
N ALA A 39 46.87 2.31 -14.70
CA ALA A 39 45.72 1.41 -14.72
C ALA A 39 44.59 2.01 -15.58
N PRO A 40 43.83 1.21 -16.35
CA PRO A 40 42.75 1.70 -17.14
C PRO A 40 41.65 2.25 -16.18
N ALA A 41 41.20 3.47 -16.48
CA ALA A 41 40.12 4.12 -15.76
C ALA A 41 38.85 3.23 -15.76
N SER A 42 38.35 2.93 -14.58
CA SER A 42 37.10 2.21 -14.40
C SER A 42 35.96 3.00 -15.06
N ARG A 43 35.37 2.38 -16.09
CA ARG A 43 34.18 2.90 -16.76
C ARG A 43 33.04 3.03 -15.71
N PRO A 44 32.30 4.13 -15.67
CA PRO A 44 31.13 4.25 -14.81
C PRO A 44 30.17 3.10 -15.13
N ALA A 45 29.71 2.38 -14.09
CA ALA A 45 28.67 1.37 -14.24
C ALA A 45 27.42 2.03 -14.84
N ALA A 46 26.90 1.45 -15.90
CA ALA A 46 25.62 1.87 -16.45
C ALA A 46 24.53 1.71 -15.36
N PRO A 47 23.50 2.57 -15.31
CA PRO A 47 22.41 2.41 -14.37
C PRO A 47 21.75 1.04 -14.60
N GLU A 48 21.70 0.24 -13.55
CA GLU A 48 21.03 -1.06 -13.59
C GLU A 48 19.56 -0.83 -13.96
N SER A 49 19.12 -1.48 -15.03
CA SER A 49 17.70 -1.51 -15.39
C SER A 49 16.90 -2.09 -14.23
N PRO A 50 15.71 -1.56 -13.93
CA PRO A 50 14.88 -2.07 -12.84
C PRO A 50 14.62 -3.56 -13.07
N THR A 51 15.14 -4.39 -12.19
CA THR A 51 14.99 -5.84 -12.21
C THR A 51 13.50 -6.15 -12.00
N ALA A 52 12.89 -6.84 -12.95
CA ALA A 52 11.52 -7.34 -12.80
C ALA A 52 11.41 -8.12 -11.48
N ALA A 53 10.33 -7.87 -10.71
CA ALA A 53 10.10 -8.57 -9.45
C ALA A 53 10.13 -10.09 -9.68
N PRO A 54 10.78 -10.87 -8.78
CA PRO A 54 10.89 -12.31 -8.96
C PRO A 54 9.50 -12.94 -8.99
N THR A 55 9.18 -13.66 -10.07
CA THR A 55 7.92 -14.39 -10.21
C THR A 55 7.87 -15.57 -9.24
N ALA A 56 6.69 -15.82 -8.67
CA ALA A 56 6.48 -16.97 -7.80
C ALA A 56 6.67 -18.29 -8.57
N ASP A 57 7.26 -19.29 -7.91
CA ASP A 57 7.43 -20.64 -8.47
C ASP A 57 6.04 -21.24 -8.82
N ALA A 58 5.96 -21.95 -9.96
CA ALA A 58 4.74 -22.65 -10.39
C ALA A 58 4.18 -23.62 -9.30
N ARG A 59 5.03 -24.21 -8.48
CA ARG A 59 4.64 -25.05 -7.35
C ARG A 59 3.83 -24.30 -6.31
N ALA A 60 4.21 -23.04 -6.02
CA ALA A 60 3.49 -22.18 -5.10
C ALA A 60 2.06 -21.94 -5.59
N TRP A 61 1.88 -21.67 -6.87
CA TRP A 61 0.55 -21.53 -7.47
C TRP A 61 -0.29 -22.80 -7.39
N HIS A 62 0.31 -23.96 -7.69
CA HIS A 62 -0.36 -25.27 -7.63
C HIS A 62 -0.83 -25.62 -6.22
N LYS A 63 -0.08 -25.25 -5.17
CA LYS A 63 -0.48 -25.41 -3.77
C LYS A 63 -1.84 -24.77 -3.48
N TRP A 64 -2.14 -23.65 -4.14
CA TRP A 64 -3.41 -22.92 -4.01
C TRP A 64 -4.44 -23.28 -5.08
N GLY A 65 -4.22 -24.35 -5.85
CA GLY A 65 -5.12 -24.81 -6.91
C GLY A 65 -5.22 -23.85 -8.09
N LEU A 66 -4.15 -23.11 -8.34
CA LEU A 66 -4.04 -22.09 -9.36
C LEU A 66 -2.95 -22.43 -10.38
N LYS A 67 -3.07 -21.89 -11.60
CA LYS A 67 -1.98 -21.82 -12.56
C LYS A 67 -1.31 -20.45 -12.44
N PRO A 68 0.00 -20.32 -12.71
CA PRO A 68 0.66 -19.02 -12.72
C PRO A 68 -0.03 -18.02 -13.64
N LEU A 69 -0.14 -16.78 -13.20
CA LEU A 69 -0.47 -15.65 -14.09
C LEU A 69 0.73 -15.33 -14.98
N PRO A 70 0.52 -14.73 -16.16
CA PRO A 70 1.60 -14.14 -16.92
C PRO A 70 2.40 -13.16 -16.07
N PRO A 71 3.72 -13.01 -16.28
CA PRO A 71 4.51 -12.00 -15.58
C PRO A 71 3.91 -10.60 -15.81
N ALA A 72 3.87 -9.78 -14.76
CA ALA A 72 3.49 -8.40 -14.93
C ALA A 72 4.53 -7.67 -15.81
N PRO A 73 4.09 -6.85 -16.76
CA PRO A 73 5.01 -6.03 -17.55
C PRO A 73 5.71 -5.02 -16.63
N THR A 74 6.86 -4.54 -17.08
CA THR A 74 7.54 -3.42 -16.41
C THR A 74 6.59 -2.21 -16.34
N PRO A 75 6.42 -1.61 -15.16
CA PRO A 75 5.64 -0.38 -15.04
C PRO A 75 6.18 0.72 -15.97
N PRO A 76 5.32 1.60 -16.50
CA PRO A 76 5.76 2.69 -17.36
C PRO A 76 6.64 3.68 -16.58
N ALA A 77 7.76 4.09 -17.19
CA ALA A 77 8.65 5.09 -16.61
C ALA A 77 7.94 6.45 -16.44
N ASP A 78 7.12 6.84 -17.41
CA ASP A 78 6.19 7.96 -17.31
C ASP A 78 4.84 7.43 -16.82
N LYS A 79 4.58 7.63 -15.52
CA LYS A 79 3.37 7.11 -14.87
C LYS A 79 2.13 7.82 -15.43
N PRO A 80 1.09 7.07 -15.86
CA PRO A 80 -0.05 7.64 -16.57
C PRO A 80 -0.98 8.49 -15.70
N VAL A 81 -0.91 8.34 -14.37
CA VAL A 81 -1.66 9.17 -13.42
C VAL A 81 -0.67 10.02 -12.63
N LYS A 82 -0.76 11.33 -12.79
CA LYS A 82 0.07 12.29 -12.04
C LYS A 82 -0.82 13.03 -11.05
N LEU A 83 -0.54 12.87 -9.77
CA LEU A 83 -1.28 13.54 -8.71
C LEU A 83 -0.63 14.91 -8.41
N SER A 84 -1.44 15.86 -8.01
CA SER A 84 -0.99 17.21 -7.62
C SER A 84 -1.17 17.41 -6.12
N ALA A 85 -0.29 18.17 -5.51
CA ALA A 85 -0.45 18.65 -4.14
C ALA A 85 -1.62 19.64 -4.04
N ASP A 86 -1.77 20.45 -5.08
CA ASP A 86 -2.78 21.50 -5.20
C ASP A 86 -3.76 21.15 -6.33
N GLY A 87 -5.01 21.54 -6.17
CA GLY A 87 -6.03 21.35 -7.19
C GLY A 87 -7.11 20.31 -6.83
N PRO A 88 -8.01 20.01 -7.78
CA PRO A 88 -9.13 19.13 -7.53
C PRO A 88 -8.66 17.68 -7.35
N VAL A 89 -9.22 17.01 -6.34
CA VAL A 89 -8.99 15.57 -6.10
C VAL A 89 -9.59 14.75 -7.25
N PRO A 90 -8.76 14.02 -8.03
CA PRO A 90 -9.26 13.18 -9.11
C PRO A 90 -9.96 11.93 -8.56
N VAL A 91 -10.87 11.38 -9.38
CA VAL A 91 -11.55 10.11 -9.10
C VAL A 91 -11.11 9.08 -10.12
N LEU A 92 -10.50 8.02 -9.65
CA LEU A 92 -9.93 6.96 -10.47
C LEU A 92 -10.82 5.71 -10.38
N THR A 93 -11.31 5.23 -11.50
CA THR A 93 -12.03 3.94 -11.60
C THR A 93 -11.24 2.92 -12.41
N ARG A 94 -10.28 3.42 -13.19
CA ARG A 94 -9.37 2.68 -14.06
C ARG A 94 -8.10 3.50 -14.25
N ILE A 95 -6.99 2.84 -14.45
CA ILE A 95 -5.72 3.48 -14.83
C ILE A 95 -5.59 3.50 -16.35
N PRO A 96 -5.28 4.65 -16.95
CA PRO A 96 -5.03 4.73 -18.41
C PRO A 96 -3.77 3.92 -18.78
N THR A 97 -3.95 2.77 -19.41
CA THR A 97 -2.84 1.94 -19.90
C THR A 97 -3.32 1.02 -21.01
N SER A 98 -2.44 0.67 -21.94
CA SER A 98 -2.67 -0.38 -22.93
C SER A 98 -2.12 -1.75 -22.50
N GLN A 99 -1.38 -1.81 -21.40
CA GLN A 99 -0.86 -3.06 -20.86
C GLN A 99 -2.00 -3.93 -20.33
N LYS A 100 -1.96 -5.24 -20.60
CA LYS A 100 -2.97 -6.21 -20.12
C LYS A 100 -2.84 -6.50 -18.62
N VAL A 101 -2.95 -5.46 -17.82
CA VAL A 101 -2.89 -5.51 -16.35
C VAL A 101 -4.21 -5.07 -15.74
N VAL A 102 -4.48 -5.60 -14.56
CA VAL A 102 -5.53 -5.16 -13.65
C VAL A 102 -4.91 -4.92 -12.26
N PHE A 103 -5.62 -4.17 -11.42
CA PHE A 103 -5.18 -3.82 -10.08
C PHE A 103 -6.16 -4.38 -9.06
N ILE A 104 -5.67 -5.22 -8.14
CA ILE A 104 -6.50 -5.79 -7.07
C ILE A 104 -6.44 -4.86 -5.86
N THR A 105 -7.62 -4.50 -5.36
CA THR A 105 -7.78 -3.72 -4.15
C THR A 105 -8.67 -4.47 -3.16
N LEU A 106 -8.33 -4.41 -1.87
CA LEU A 106 -9.04 -5.08 -0.80
C LEU A 106 -9.45 -4.05 0.25
N ASP A 107 -10.74 -4.01 0.58
CA ASP A 107 -11.31 -3.02 1.49
C ASP A 107 -11.59 -3.59 2.88
N ASP A 108 -11.90 -2.69 3.81
CA ASP A 108 -12.34 -2.86 5.19
C ASP A 108 -11.23 -3.34 6.14
N GLY A 109 -10.80 -4.58 6.04
CA GLY A 109 -9.87 -5.20 6.98
C GLY A 109 -10.55 -6.05 8.06
N GLN A 110 -11.78 -6.51 7.87
CA GLN A 110 -12.52 -7.31 8.87
C GLN A 110 -11.87 -8.68 9.12
N GLU A 111 -11.57 -9.42 8.08
CA GLU A 111 -10.98 -10.75 8.18
C GLU A 111 -9.46 -10.69 8.31
N LYS A 112 -8.90 -11.51 9.20
CA LYS A 112 -7.47 -11.64 9.45
C LYS A 112 -7.02 -13.10 9.37
N ASP A 113 -7.36 -13.76 8.24
CA ASP A 113 -6.97 -15.14 7.97
C ASP A 113 -5.44 -15.26 7.82
N PRO A 114 -4.72 -15.94 8.72
CA PRO A 114 -3.26 -16.10 8.62
C PRO A 114 -2.84 -16.87 7.37
N ARG A 115 -3.72 -17.73 6.82
CA ARG A 115 -3.46 -18.42 5.57
C ARG A 115 -3.44 -17.46 4.37
N PHE A 116 -4.12 -16.31 4.47
CA PHE A 116 -4.04 -15.31 3.42
C PHE A 116 -2.65 -14.65 3.37
N ILE A 117 -2.00 -14.40 4.51
CA ILE A 117 -0.60 -13.93 4.54
C ILE A 117 0.31 -14.98 3.87
N GLU A 118 0.11 -16.28 4.16
CA GLU A 118 0.86 -17.37 3.53
C GLU A 118 0.65 -17.37 2.01
N MET A 119 -0.61 -17.25 1.55
CA MET A 119 -0.96 -17.17 0.13
C MET A 119 -0.28 -16.00 -0.57
N MET A 120 -0.30 -14.81 0.04
CA MET A 120 0.32 -13.60 -0.52
C MET A 120 1.84 -13.73 -0.60
N ARG A 121 2.48 -14.36 0.38
CA ARG A 121 3.90 -14.68 0.36
C ARG A 121 4.26 -15.65 -0.76
N ASP A 122 3.46 -16.71 -0.92
CA ASP A 122 3.68 -17.73 -1.95
C ASP A 122 3.47 -17.19 -3.36
N LEU A 123 2.38 -16.45 -3.59
CA LEU A 123 1.97 -16.01 -4.92
C LEU A 123 2.62 -14.69 -5.35
N ARG A 124 3.08 -13.86 -4.40
CA ARG A 124 3.67 -12.53 -4.64
C ARG A 124 2.79 -11.62 -5.52
N ILE A 125 1.49 -11.75 -5.38
CA ILE A 125 0.53 -10.88 -6.07
C ILE A 125 0.47 -9.54 -5.35
N PRO A 126 0.69 -8.40 -6.02
CA PRO A 126 0.55 -7.10 -5.39
C PRO A 126 -0.93 -6.76 -5.16
N ILE A 127 -1.23 -6.20 -4.00
CA ILE A 127 -2.55 -5.67 -3.66
C ILE A 127 -2.41 -4.27 -3.05
N THR A 128 -3.45 -3.45 -3.20
CA THR A 128 -3.64 -2.20 -2.46
C THR A 128 -4.73 -2.41 -1.43
N MET A 129 -4.49 -2.06 -0.17
CA MET A 129 -5.42 -2.29 0.94
C MET A 129 -6.00 -0.96 1.40
N PHE A 130 -7.31 -0.77 1.26
CA PHE A 130 -8.04 0.36 1.81
C PHE A 130 -8.63 -0.04 3.15
N LEU A 131 -8.01 0.40 4.24
CA LEU A 131 -8.30 -0.10 5.58
C LEU A 131 -9.10 0.92 6.39
N THR A 132 -10.09 0.42 7.13
CA THR A 132 -10.91 1.18 8.08
C THR A 132 -10.40 0.93 9.50
N ASP A 133 -10.10 1.97 10.26
CA ASP A 133 -9.52 1.84 11.61
C ASP A 133 -10.36 0.92 12.51
N ASP A 134 -11.68 1.12 12.59
CA ASP A 134 -12.56 0.29 13.40
C ASP A 134 -12.47 -1.21 13.09
N ALA A 135 -12.19 -1.55 11.84
CA ALA A 135 -12.04 -2.94 11.43
C ALA A 135 -10.66 -3.53 11.80
N ILE A 136 -9.61 -2.70 11.84
CA ILE A 136 -8.23 -3.17 11.97
C ILE A 136 -7.59 -2.91 13.34
N LYS A 137 -8.14 -2.02 14.17
CA LYS A 137 -7.55 -1.59 15.46
C LYS A 137 -7.32 -2.73 16.46
N GLY A 138 -7.99 -3.86 16.29
CA GLY A 138 -7.77 -5.04 17.12
C GLY A 138 -6.49 -5.82 16.77
N ASP A 139 -5.94 -5.64 15.56
CA ASP A 139 -4.72 -6.31 15.11
C ASP A 139 -4.08 -5.57 13.91
N TYR A 140 -3.44 -4.45 14.16
CA TYR A 140 -2.62 -3.76 13.15
C TYR A 140 -1.45 -4.61 12.64
N GLY A 141 -1.00 -5.58 13.47
CA GLY A 141 0.12 -6.47 13.15
C GLY A 141 -0.14 -7.32 11.91
N TYR A 142 -1.36 -7.80 11.72
CA TYR A 142 -1.76 -8.58 10.55
C TYR A 142 -1.48 -7.82 9.24
N PHE A 143 -1.90 -6.57 9.15
CA PHE A 143 -1.72 -5.73 7.94
C PHE A 143 -0.27 -5.27 7.78
N ARG A 144 0.48 -5.11 8.89
CA ARG A 144 1.93 -4.86 8.83
C ARG A 144 2.68 -6.03 8.20
N HIS A 145 2.25 -7.27 8.44
CA HIS A 145 2.81 -8.43 7.74
C HIS A 145 2.54 -8.38 6.22
N LEU A 146 1.32 -8.02 5.82
CA LEU A 146 0.98 -7.86 4.40
C LEU A 146 1.75 -6.69 3.77
N GLN A 147 1.90 -5.56 4.48
CA GLN A 147 2.74 -4.44 4.04
C GLN A 147 4.19 -4.86 3.84
N GLY A 148 4.75 -5.66 4.75
CA GLY A 148 6.11 -6.21 4.66
C GLY A 148 6.35 -7.11 3.44
N LEU A 149 5.29 -7.61 2.81
CA LEU A 149 5.36 -8.31 1.52
C LEU A 149 5.35 -7.35 0.31
N GLY A 150 5.38 -6.04 0.54
CA GLY A 150 5.40 -5.00 -0.50
C GLY A 150 4.02 -4.53 -0.93
N ASN A 151 2.97 -4.79 -0.15
CA ASN A 151 1.63 -4.28 -0.40
C ASN A 151 1.44 -2.89 0.24
N HIS A 152 0.56 -2.08 -0.34
CA HIS A 152 0.34 -0.71 0.12
C HIS A 152 -0.96 -0.57 0.91
N ILE A 153 -0.91 0.26 1.94
CA ILE A 153 -2.06 0.59 2.80
C ILE A 153 -2.54 1.99 2.45
N GLN A 154 -3.85 2.12 2.29
CA GLN A 154 -4.54 3.33 1.88
C GLN A 154 -5.74 3.58 2.79
N ASN A 155 -6.28 4.80 2.78
CA ASN A 155 -7.30 5.29 3.70
C ASN A 155 -8.72 4.86 3.28
N HIS A 156 -9.50 4.30 4.25
CA HIS A 156 -10.90 3.91 4.07
C HIS A 156 -11.81 4.40 5.21
N THR A 157 -11.46 5.51 5.85
CA THR A 157 -12.15 6.16 6.98
C THR A 157 -11.95 5.47 8.34
N LEU A 158 -12.25 6.22 9.41
CA LEU A 158 -12.20 5.67 10.78
C LEU A 158 -13.29 4.62 11.04
N HIS A 159 -14.57 4.93 10.71
CA HIS A 159 -15.73 4.19 11.17
C HIS A 159 -16.59 3.61 10.03
N HIS A 160 -16.14 3.69 8.78
CA HIS A 160 -16.85 3.16 7.61
C HIS A 160 -18.26 3.77 7.40
N HIS A 161 -18.44 5.05 7.70
CA HIS A 161 -19.70 5.75 7.46
C HIS A 161 -19.93 6.07 5.98
N VAL A 162 -21.19 6.15 5.55
CA VAL A 162 -21.56 6.70 4.23
C VAL A 162 -21.22 8.18 4.21
N MET A 163 -20.12 8.57 3.57
CA MET A 163 -19.54 9.91 3.65
C MET A 163 -20.54 11.03 3.34
N SER A 164 -21.31 10.91 2.25
CA SER A 164 -22.29 11.93 1.83
C SER A 164 -23.46 12.14 2.79
N THR A 165 -23.63 11.29 3.81
CA THR A 165 -24.66 11.47 4.85
C THR A 165 -24.16 12.28 6.05
N LEU A 166 -22.86 12.53 6.10
CA LEU A 166 -22.22 13.26 7.19
C LEU A 166 -22.09 14.76 6.84
N PRO A 167 -22.22 15.65 7.84
CA PRO A 167 -21.80 17.04 7.68
C PRO A 167 -20.30 17.18 7.35
N PRO A 168 -19.84 18.31 6.79
CA PRO A 168 -18.43 18.47 6.36
C PRO A 168 -17.39 18.21 7.45
N ALA A 169 -17.61 18.69 8.68
CA ALA A 169 -16.63 18.49 9.77
C ALA A 169 -16.47 17.00 10.15
N PRO A 170 -17.53 16.21 10.39
CA PRO A 170 -17.43 14.75 10.54
C PRO A 170 -16.79 14.04 9.32
N GLN A 171 -17.08 14.44 8.08
CA GLN A 171 -16.40 13.87 6.93
C GLN A 171 -14.87 14.08 7.00
N LYS A 172 -14.44 15.27 7.40
CA LYS A 172 -13.03 15.58 7.61
C LYS A 172 -12.42 14.73 8.73
N GLU A 173 -13.13 14.56 9.85
CA GLU A 173 -12.68 13.70 10.97
C GLU A 173 -12.48 12.25 10.51
N GLU A 174 -13.40 11.69 9.74
CA GLU A 174 -13.32 10.34 9.18
C GLU A 174 -12.05 10.14 8.34
N VAL A 175 -11.72 11.10 7.47
CA VAL A 175 -10.55 10.98 6.60
C VAL A 175 -9.25 11.32 7.33
N CYS A 176 -9.19 12.46 8.06
CA CYS A 176 -7.97 12.90 8.74
C CYS A 176 -7.60 11.99 9.91
N GLY A 177 -8.60 11.48 10.64
CA GLY A 177 -8.38 10.56 11.75
C GLY A 177 -7.73 9.27 11.29
N ASP A 178 -8.32 8.63 10.28
CA ASP A 178 -7.77 7.40 9.70
C ASP A 178 -6.38 7.64 9.07
N GLN A 179 -6.21 8.77 8.36
CA GLN A 179 -4.91 9.16 7.81
C GLN A 179 -3.81 9.20 8.88
N LYS A 180 -4.13 9.82 10.02
CA LYS A 180 -3.20 9.91 11.16
C LYS A 180 -2.90 8.54 11.75
N THR A 181 -3.93 7.73 11.98
CA THR A 181 -3.78 6.38 12.53
C THR A 181 -2.92 5.51 11.63
N LEU A 182 -3.26 5.41 10.34
CA LEU A 182 -2.53 4.59 9.39
C LEU A 182 -1.08 5.05 9.22
N THR A 183 -0.82 6.37 9.20
CA THR A 183 0.54 6.91 9.15
C THR A 183 1.34 6.51 10.39
N THR A 184 0.74 6.59 11.57
CA THR A 184 1.40 6.23 12.84
C THR A 184 1.70 4.74 12.91
N GLU A 185 0.75 3.89 12.55
CA GLU A 185 0.85 2.44 12.67
C GLU A 185 1.76 1.82 11.60
N TYR A 186 1.77 2.37 10.39
CA TYR A 186 2.46 1.75 9.25
C TYR A 186 3.65 2.53 8.71
N GLY A 187 3.94 3.71 9.28
CA GLY A 187 5.14 4.50 8.94
C GLY A 187 5.10 5.19 7.57
N ALA A 188 3.99 5.09 6.85
CA ALA A 188 3.79 5.71 5.53
C ALA A 188 2.40 6.33 5.45
N ALA A 189 2.32 7.59 5.03
CA ALA A 189 1.05 8.28 4.86
C ALA A 189 0.29 7.73 3.63
N PRO A 190 -0.99 7.31 3.77
CA PRO A 190 -1.81 6.93 2.63
C PRO A 190 -1.87 8.05 1.57
N LEU A 191 -1.62 7.68 0.33
CA LEU A 191 -1.71 8.59 -0.83
C LEU A 191 -3.10 8.61 -1.44
N LEU A 192 -3.83 7.50 -1.29
CA LEU A 192 -5.12 7.26 -1.91
C LEU A 192 -6.21 7.12 -0.83
N PHE A 193 -7.41 7.46 -1.20
CA PHE A 193 -8.60 7.32 -0.37
C PHE A 193 -9.69 6.57 -1.13
N ARG A 194 -10.42 5.70 -0.44
CA ARG A 194 -11.65 5.12 -0.97
C ARG A 194 -12.81 5.42 -0.02
N PRO A 195 -13.88 6.08 -0.50
CA PRO A 195 -15.05 6.28 0.33
C PRO A 195 -15.80 4.96 0.54
N PRO A 196 -16.28 4.66 1.76
CA PRO A 196 -17.17 3.53 2.01
C PRO A 196 -18.34 3.49 1.00
N TYR A 197 -18.65 2.27 0.53
CA TYR A 197 -19.70 2.03 -0.49
C TYR A 197 -19.46 2.71 -1.85
N GLY A 198 -18.33 3.37 -2.06
CA GLY A 198 -18.06 4.20 -3.24
C GLY A 198 -18.84 5.50 -3.29
N VAL A 199 -19.46 5.91 -2.17
CA VAL A 199 -20.35 7.09 -2.10
C VAL A 199 -19.60 8.29 -1.54
N TYR A 200 -19.56 9.39 -2.29
CA TYR A 200 -18.88 10.62 -1.92
C TYR A 200 -19.59 11.84 -2.52
N ASP A 201 -19.32 13.01 -1.96
CA ASP A 201 -19.80 14.31 -2.43
C ASP A 201 -18.68 15.35 -2.50
N THR A 202 -19.03 16.63 -2.64
CA THR A 202 -18.06 17.74 -2.65
C THR A 202 -17.36 17.92 -1.30
N GLY A 203 -18.07 17.66 -0.19
CA GLY A 203 -17.52 17.68 1.17
C GLY A 203 -16.46 16.59 1.35
N THR A 204 -16.71 15.39 0.86
CA THR A 204 -15.75 14.29 0.86
C THR A 204 -14.47 14.66 0.09
N LYS A 205 -14.61 15.26 -1.10
CA LYS A 205 -13.44 15.72 -1.88
C LYS A 205 -12.63 16.79 -1.14
N ALA A 206 -13.30 17.72 -0.47
CA ALA A 206 -12.64 18.74 0.34
C ALA A 206 -11.88 18.10 1.52
N ALA A 207 -12.51 17.17 2.23
CA ALA A 207 -11.86 16.42 3.32
C ALA A 207 -10.61 15.66 2.83
N VAL A 208 -10.69 14.99 1.69
CA VAL A 208 -9.55 14.26 1.09
C VAL A 208 -8.42 15.22 0.75
N ALA A 209 -8.71 16.37 0.11
CA ALA A 209 -7.70 17.37 -0.22
C ALA A 209 -6.98 17.94 1.01
N GLU A 210 -7.70 18.14 2.12
CA GLU A 210 -7.16 18.71 3.35
C GLU A 210 -6.39 17.70 4.20
N CYS A 211 -6.77 16.41 4.16
CA CYS A 211 -6.26 15.39 5.08
C CYS A 211 -5.03 14.63 4.59
N GLY A 212 -4.58 14.84 3.35
CA GLY A 212 -3.35 14.23 2.85
C GLY A 212 -3.48 13.29 1.66
N PRO A 213 -4.50 12.45 1.51
CA PRO A 213 -4.67 11.70 0.28
C PRO A 213 -4.83 12.63 -0.93
N ARG A 214 -4.51 12.12 -2.14
CA ARG A 214 -4.48 12.95 -3.36
C ARG A 214 -5.39 12.42 -4.47
N ALA A 215 -6.04 11.29 -4.26
CA ALA A 215 -7.02 10.76 -5.20
C ALA A 215 -8.09 9.94 -4.47
N ILE A 216 -9.32 9.96 -5.01
CA ILE A 216 -10.36 9.00 -4.68
C ILE A 216 -10.24 7.83 -5.65
N VAL A 217 -10.23 6.60 -5.13
CA VAL A 217 -10.14 5.38 -5.93
C VAL A 217 -11.42 4.58 -5.80
N LEU A 218 -12.11 4.38 -6.91
CA LEU A 218 -13.25 3.49 -7.04
C LEU A 218 -12.83 2.23 -7.82
N TRP A 219 -13.78 1.54 -8.46
CA TRP A 219 -13.54 0.28 -9.18
C TRP A 219 -14.43 0.13 -10.41
N ARG A 220 -14.08 -0.84 -11.27
CA ARG A 220 -14.88 -1.24 -12.43
C ARG A 220 -15.55 -2.59 -12.22
N GLU A 221 -14.89 -3.47 -11.48
CA GLU A 221 -15.38 -4.80 -11.13
C GLU A 221 -15.31 -5.01 -9.62
N SER A 222 -16.19 -5.85 -9.10
CA SER A 222 -16.21 -6.24 -7.69
C SER A 222 -16.29 -7.74 -7.55
N MET A 223 -15.29 -8.34 -6.89
CA MET A 223 -15.32 -9.75 -6.54
C MET A 223 -16.31 -9.99 -5.41
N GLN A 224 -17.20 -10.95 -5.65
CA GLN A 224 -18.12 -11.45 -4.62
C GLN A 224 -17.54 -12.72 -3.98
N ILE A 225 -18.31 -13.77 -3.81
CA ILE A 225 -17.83 -15.04 -3.24
C ILE A 225 -17.14 -15.90 -4.30
N HIS A 226 -17.84 -16.14 -5.42
CA HIS A 226 -17.39 -17.01 -6.51
C HIS A 226 -17.30 -16.30 -7.85
N ASN A 227 -18.05 -15.21 -8.01
CA ASN A 227 -18.20 -14.50 -9.26
C ASN A 227 -17.84 -13.02 -9.11
N MET A 228 -17.31 -12.47 -10.18
CA MET A 228 -17.04 -11.04 -10.33
C MET A 228 -18.29 -10.35 -10.86
N GLN A 229 -18.67 -9.22 -10.26
CA GLN A 229 -19.65 -8.29 -10.80
C GLN A 229 -18.93 -7.27 -11.66
N TYR A 230 -19.48 -6.99 -12.83
CA TYR A 230 -18.95 -6.04 -13.80
C TYR A 230 -19.91 -4.88 -13.96
N GLN A 231 -19.37 -3.67 -14.12
CA GLN A 231 -20.17 -2.50 -14.42
C GLN A 231 -20.61 -2.45 -15.90
N THR A 232 -20.03 -3.32 -16.75
CA THR A 232 -20.36 -3.41 -18.17
C THR A 232 -21.09 -4.71 -18.51
N PRO A 233 -22.08 -4.69 -19.41
CA PRO A 233 -22.88 -5.89 -19.73
C PRO A 233 -22.09 -7.01 -20.38
N ASP A 234 -20.97 -6.72 -21.07
CA ASP A 234 -20.11 -7.69 -21.74
C ASP A 234 -19.26 -8.53 -20.78
N LYS A 235 -19.24 -8.16 -19.49
CA LYS A 235 -18.55 -8.89 -18.42
C LYS A 235 -17.06 -9.14 -18.71
N LYS A 236 -16.39 -8.16 -19.33
CA LYS A 236 -14.98 -8.26 -19.71
C LYS A 236 -14.11 -7.30 -18.91
N LEU A 237 -12.97 -7.79 -18.47
CA LEU A 237 -11.88 -6.95 -17.97
C LEU A 237 -11.28 -6.12 -19.11
N ARG A 238 -10.80 -4.96 -18.76
CA ARG A 238 -10.08 -4.06 -19.67
C ARG A 238 -8.74 -3.65 -19.06
N PRO A 239 -7.75 -3.30 -19.91
CA PRO A 239 -6.49 -2.78 -19.41
C PRO A 239 -6.69 -1.65 -18.40
N GLY A 240 -6.01 -1.77 -17.26
CA GLY A 240 -6.06 -0.77 -16.22
C GLY A 240 -7.24 -0.85 -15.26
N ASP A 241 -8.13 -1.83 -15.37
CA ASP A 241 -9.27 -1.96 -14.45
C ASP A 241 -8.82 -2.15 -13.02
N ILE A 242 -9.49 -1.42 -12.12
CA ILE A 242 -9.35 -1.55 -10.67
C ILE A 242 -10.47 -2.48 -10.19
N ILE A 243 -10.09 -3.56 -9.53
CA ILE A 243 -10.99 -4.60 -9.03
C ILE A 243 -11.11 -4.48 -7.52
N LEU A 244 -12.34 -4.36 -7.03
CA LEU A 244 -12.66 -4.39 -5.61
C LEU A 244 -12.83 -5.83 -5.13
N ALA A 245 -12.23 -6.14 -4.01
CA ALA A 245 -12.56 -7.26 -3.14
C ALA A 245 -12.55 -6.77 -1.68
N HIS A 246 -12.77 -7.66 -0.70
CA HIS A 246 -12.81 -7.27 0.71
C HIS A 246 -12.08 -8.29 1.56
N PHE A 247 -11.55 -7.84 2.69
CA PHE A 247 -11.10 -8.72 3.76
C PHE A 247 -12.33 -9.29 4.49
N ARG A 248 -12.87 -10.40 3.98
CA ARG A 248 -14.04 -11.09 4.53
C ARG A 248 -13.77 -12.56 4.73
N GLY A 249 -14.35 -13.12 5.78
CA GLY A 249 -14.21 -14.50 6.18
C GLY A 249 -15.46 -15.33 5.93
N PRO A 250 -15.46 -16.58 6.43
CA PRO A 250 -16.57 -17.53 6.21
C PRO A 250 -17.93 -17.03 6.68
N ALA A 251 -17.97 -16.16 7.68
CA ALA A 251 -19.23 -15.60 8.19
C ALA A 251 -19.94 -14.77 7.11
N GLU A 252 -19.20 -13.89 6.40
CA GLU A 252 -19.77 -13.04 5.36
C GLU A 252 -19.78 -13.73 3.98
N LEU A 253 -18.88 -14.69 3.75
CA LEU A 253 -18.71 -15.39 2.49
C LEU A 253 -19.45 -16.76 2.45
N LYS A 254 -20.46 -16.94 3.28
CA LYS A 254 -21.30 -18.16 3.30
C LYS A 254 -20.47 -19.44 3.40
N GLY A 255 -19.51 -19.46 4.31
CA GLY A 255 -18.60 -20.59 4.55
C GLY A 255 -17.35 -20.63 3.66
N THR A 256 -17.24 -19.75 2.66
CA THR A 256 -16.03 -19.64 1.83
C THR A 256 -14.94 -18.88 2.58
N THR A 257 -13.72 -19.38 2.59
CA THR A 257 -12.59 -18.66 3.20
C THR A 257 -12.09 -17.50 2.33
N MET A 258 -11.40 -16.56 2.94
CA MET A 258 -10.77 -15.45 2.20
C MET A 258 -9.81 -15.96 1.11
N THR A 259 -9.01 -16.97 1.41
CA THR A 259 -8.09 -17.57 0.43
C THR A 259 -8.82 -18.23 -0.74
N GLN A 260 -9.98 -18.87 -0.50
CA GLN A 260 -10.80 -19.44 -1.58
C GLN A 260 -11.41 -18.34 -2.45
N MET A 261 -11.97 -17.29 -1.85
CA MET A 261 -12.50 -16.13 -2.59
C MET A 261 -11.40 -15.49 -3.44
N PHE A 262 -10.22 -15.28 -2.88
CA PHE A 262 -9.09 -14.70 -3.61
C PHE A 262 -8.59 -15.61 -4.75
N ALA A 263 -8.58 -16.93 -4.55
CA ALA A 263 -8.29 -17.89 -5.61
C ALA A 263 -9.32 -17.82 -6.76
N HIS A 264 -10.61 -17.64 -6.45
CA HIS A 264 -11.64 -17.42 -7.47
C HIS A 264 -11.38 -16.12 -8.25
N LEU A 265 -11.01 -15.03 -7.56
CA LEU A 265 -10.64 -13.76 -8.20
C LEU A 265 -9.49 -13.96 -9.21
N LEU A 266 -8.40 -14.61 -8.77
CA LEU A 266 -7.23 -14.86 -9.63
C LEU A 266 -7.59 -15.72 -10.85
N LYS A 267 -8.46 -16.74 -10.69
CA LYS A 267 -8.98 -17.53 -11.81
C LYS A 267 -9.73 -16.67 -12.83
N ARG A 268 -10.60 -15.75 -12.37
CA ARG A 268 -11.33 -14.84 -13.28
C ARG A 268 -10.41 -13.91 -14.07
N ILE A 269 -9.34 -13.43 -13.43
CA ILE A 269 -8.31 -12.61 -14.09
C ILE A 269 -7.57 -13.44 -15.14
N GLN A 270 -7.17 -14.66 -14.78
CA GLN A 270 -6.44 -15.57 -15.67
C GLN A 270 -7.28 -15.99 -16.89
N GLU A 271 -8.55 -16.35 -16.70
CA GLU A 271 -9.48 -16.76 -17.76
C GLU A 271 -9.61 -15.69 -18.86
N GLN A 272 -9.41 -14.42 -18.51
CA GLN A 272 -9.48 -13.30 -19.46
C GLN A 272 -8.10 -12.86 -19.99
N GLY A 273 -7.03 -13.57 -19.61
CA GLY A 273 -5.68 -13.34 -20.13
C GLY A 273 -5.03 -12.06 -19.58
N PHE A 274 -5.42 -11.64 -18.38
CA PHE A 274 -4.80 -10.53 -17.67
C PHE A 274 -3.80 -11.02 -16.63
N THR A 275 -2.94 -10.10 -16.19
CA THR A 275 -2.10 -10.25 -15.02
C THR A 275 -2.36 -9.12 -14.03
N VAL A 276 -1.79 -9.26 -12.83
CA VAL A 276 -1.96 -8.26 -11.75
C VAL A 276 -0.69 -7.42 -11.64
N ALA A 277 -0.87 -6.11 -11.61
CA ALA A 277 0.21 -5.15 -11.35
C ALA A 277 -0.07 -4.35 -10.06
N ARG A 278 0.94 -3.67 -9.54
CA ARG A 278 0.79 -2.77 -8.39
C ARG A 278 0.20 -1.45 -8.85
N LEU A 279 -0.89 -1.02 -8.20
CA LEU A 279 -1.59 0.22 -8.55
C LEU A 279 -0.67 1.45 -8.44
N GLU A 280 0.11 1.54 -7.40
CA GLU A 280 0.97 2.67 -7.07
C GLU A 280 2.15 2.83 -8.05
N ASP A 281 2.51 1.77 -8.77
CA ASP A 281 3.52 1.83 -9.82
C ASP A 281 3.05 2.62 -11.06
N TYR A 282 1.75 2.85 -11.18
CA TYR A 282 1.11 3.61 -12.27
C TYR A 282 0.64 5.02 -11.84
N ILE A 283 0.89 5.38 -10.59
CA ILE A 283 0.48 6.66 -10.01
C ILE A 283 1.72 7.40 -9.51
N GLU A 284 1.95 8.60 -10.03
CA GLU A 284 3.00 9.50 -9.58
C GLU A 284 2.45 10.34 -8.43
N ALA A 285 3.11 10.27 -7.27
CA ALA A 285 2.82 11.15 -6.15
C ALA A 285 3.23 12.60 -6.50
N PRO A 286 2.61 13.62 -5.88
CA PRO A 286 3.06 14.99 -6.03
C PRO A 286 4.54 15.11 -5.69
N ALA A 287 5.26 15.97 -6.42
CA ALA A 287 6.59 16.38 -6.01
C ALA A 287 6.49 17.07 -4.63
N GLY A 288 7.31 16.63 -3.68
CA GLY A 288 7.36 17.15 -2.33
C GLY A 288 7.88 18.57 -2.26
#